data_c219e334cf0e2e5ca74b86b1b0da150b
#
_entry.id   c219e334cf0e2e5ca74b86b1b0da150b
#
_cell.length_a   1.000
_cell.length_b   1.000
_cell.length_c   1.000
_cell.angle_alpha   90.00
_cell.angle_beta   90.00
_cell.angle_gamma   90.00
#
_symmetry.space_group_name_H-M   'P 1'
#
loop_
_entity.id
_entity.type
_entity.pdbx_description
1 polymer ?
#
loop_
_entity_poly.entity_id
_entity_poly.type
_entity_poly.pdbx_seq_one_letter_code
_entity_poly.pdbx_strand_id
1 'polypeptide(L)'
;MRLKDLGERALLRKLAPLGYPQEAPLPPGDDAGGVWADGVAWLLKTDGFLYREVALKGMGPFEVGFRGVAATASDLLVKMGRPLGFTLGLFLPEDLEEGFVLELVRGAAEAAKRLGAFLLGGDTNRGVGVALTVSGYALAEAPLPRKALPGDLLYLAGDRWGRTGAAIRAHYEGRSLEGFPKIREAAFYPLPRLELLALSGLLRGSLDSSDGLAETLWQLSELGVRVELEVLPLYPDVLAFAGSEEAALELVLYGGEEFEAVLVVPQEGAAAVEARAKAKGLPLFRVGRVVAGEGVYLRGAPLPRKGYAHF
;
A
#
# COMPACT_ATOMS: atom_id res chain seq x y z
N MET A 1 -12.61 24.95 12.94
CA MET A 1 -13.07 23.68 12.34
C MET A 1 -12.26 22.56 12.99
N ARG A 2 -12.89 21.53 13.54
CA ARG A 2 -12.20 20.37 14.12
C ARG A 2 -11.86 19.38 13.01
N LEU A 3 -10.86 18.51 13.21
CA LEU A 3 -10.42 17.53 12.19
C LEU A 3 -11.58 16.64 11.71
N LYS A 4 -12.42 16.15 12.63
CA LYS A 4 -13.60 15.35 12.27
C LYS A 4 -14.62 16.07 11.38
N ASP A 5 -14.63 17.42 11.41
CA ASP A 5 -15.53 18.23 10.59
C ASP A 5 -14.89 18.59 9.23
N LEU A 6 -13.56 18.54 9.15
CA LEU A 6 -12.78 18.81 7.94
C LEU A 6 -12.63 17.55 7.08
N GLY A 7 -12.37 16.42 7.72
CA GLY A 7 -12.00 15.16 7.09
C GLY A 7 -10.54 15.11 6.63
N GLU A 8 -9.99 13.89 6.62
CA GLU A 8 -8.58 13.62 6.34
C GLU A 8 -8.12 14.17 5.00
N ARG A 9 -8.83 13.87 3.91
CA ARG A 9 -8.45 14.29 2.55
C ARG A 9 -8.39 15.79 2.38
N ALA A 10 -9.34 16.53 3.00
CA ALA A 10 -9.33 17.99 2.95
C ALA A 10 -8.16 18.57 3.74
N LEU A 11 -7.73 17.90 4.82
CA LEU A 11 -6.53 18.25 5.55
C LEU A 11 -5.29 17.99 4.70
N LEU A 12 -5.14 16.79 4.13
CA LEU A 12 -3.97 16.41 3.31
C LEU A 12 -3.77 17.34 2.12
N ARG A 13 -4.84 17.73 1.41
CA ARG A 13 -4.76 18.72 0.33
C ARG A 13 -4.20 20.08 0.77
N LYS A 14 -4.39 20.45 2.03
CA LYS A 14 -3.83 21.70 2.60
C LYS A 14 -2.40 21.54 3.06
N LEU A 15 -2.02 20.35 3.55
CA LEU A 15 -0.68 20.09 4.07
C LEU A 15 0.33 19.76 2.96
N ALA A 16 -0.08 18.99 1.96
CA ALA A 16 0.82 18.48 0.93
C ALA A 16 1.68 19.55 0.22
N PRO A 17 1.17 20.75 -0.14
CA PRO A 17 1.98 21.77 -0.78
C PRO A 17 2.86 22.58 0.19
N LEU A 18 2.70 22.44 1.52
CA LEU A 18 3.43 23.25 2.49
C LEU A 18 4.91 22.85 2.54
N GLY A 19 5.78 23.75 2.12
CA GLY A 19 7.23 23.51 2.11
C GLY A 19 7.70 22.52 1.06
N TYR A 20 6.85 22.09 0.13
CA TYR A 20 7.21 21.12 -0.90
C TYR A 20 8.11 21.76 -1.97
N PRO A 21 9.22 21.12 -2.39
CA PRO A 21 10.11 21.67 -3.41
C PRO A 21 9.43 21.78 -4.78
N GLN A 22 9.72 22.85 -5.52
CA GLN A 22 9.17 23.03 -6.88
C GLN A 22 9.68 21.97 -7.88
N GLU A 23 10.95 21.54 -7.72
CA GLU A 23 11.62 20.55 -8.57
C GLU A 23 11.68 19.17 -7.91
N ALA A 24 10.62 18.78 -7.20
CA ALA A 24 10.56 17.45 -6.58
C ALA A 24 10.42 16.33 -7.65
N PRO A 25 10.96 15.13 -7.38
CA PRO A 25 10.83 13.99 -8.29
C PRO A 25 9.39 13.46 -8.42
N LEU A 26 8.56 13.72 -7.41
CA LEU A 26 7.15 13.34 -7.34
C LEU A 26 6.31 14.58 -6.97
N PRO A 27 5.04 14.68 -7.37
CA PRO A 27 4.18 15.79 -6.98
C PRO A 27 3.80 15.74 -5.49
N PRO A 28 3.41 16.86 -4.86
CA PRO A 28 2.91 16.88 -3.51
C PRO A 28 1.63 16.04 -3.38
N GLY A 29 1.54 15.21 -2.34
CA GLY A 29 0.40 14.32 -2.10
C GLY A 29 0.43 13.00 -2.88
N ASP A 30 1.56 12.68 -3.54
CA ASP A 30 1.82 11.32 -4.05
C ASP A 30 2.17 10.37 -2.89
N ASP A 31 2.30 9.08 -3.14
CA ASP A 31 2.49 8.05 -2.10
C ASP A 31 3.82 8.25 -1.36
N ALA A 32 4.84 8.80 -2.00
CA ALA A 32 6.10 9.21 -1.39
C ALA A 32 6.49 10.63 -1.80
N GLY A 33 7.32 11.29 -1.00
CA GLY A 33 8.00 12.54 -1.34
C GLY A 33 9.47 12.31 -1.66
N GLY A 34 10.19 13.36 -2.09
CA GLY A 34 11.61 13.22 -2.33
C GLY A 34 12.28 14.46 -2.87
N VAL A 35 13.60 14.33 -3.05
CA VAL A 35 14.47 15.37 -3.65
C VAL A 35 15.42 14.73 -4.66
N TRP A 36 15.88 15.52 -5.62
CA TRP A 36 16.96 15.13 -6.50
C TRP A 36 18.32 15.38 -5.84
N ALA A 37 19.20 14.39 -5.87
CA ALA A 37 20.59 14.54 -5.47
C ALA A 37 21.46 13.68 -6.40
N ASP A 38 22.51 14.27 -6.97
CA ASP A 38 23.48 13.59 -7.86
C ASP A 38 22.83 12.83 -9.02
N GLY A 39 21.73 13.36 -9.57
CA GLY A 39 21.02 12.76 -10.72
C GLY A 39 20.09 11.58 -10.36
N VAL A 40 19.96 11.25 -9.07
CA VAL A 40 19.08 10.20 -8.56
C VAL A 40 18.04 10.82 -7.64
N ALA A 41 16.79 10.33 -7.71
CA ALA A 41 15.77 10.72 -6.76
C ALA A 41 15.94 9.97 -5.44
N TRP A 42 16.07 10.72 -4.35
CA TRP A 42 15.99 10.22 -2.99
C TRP A 42 14.54 10.33 -2.54
N LEU A 43 13.88 9.20 -2.42
CA LEU A 43 12.48 9.12 -2.00
C LEU A 43 12.40 8.82 -0.51
N LEU A 44 11.45 9.49 0.15
CA LEU A 44 11.16 9.34 1.58
C LEU A 44 9.67 9.13 1.79
N LYS A 45 9.38 8.29 2.76
CA LYS A 45 8.02 8.05 3.26
C LYS A 45 8.07 7.86 4.77
N THR A 46 7.03 8.33 5.45
CA THR A 46 6.82 8.06 6.88
C THR A 46 5.37 7.67 7.12
N ASP A 47 5.17 6.56 7.83
CA ASP A 47 3.87 6.09 8.30
C ASP A 47 3.84 6.01 9.81
N GLY A 48 2.65 6.19 10.39
CA GLY A 48 2.42 6.12 11.82
C GLY A 48 1.35 5.10 12.17
N PHE A 49 1.56 4.33 13.24
CA PHE A 49 0.68 3.25 13.64
C PHE A 49 0.42 3.28 15.15
N LEU A 50 -0.84 3.13 15.53
CA LEU A 50 -1.21 2.76 16.89
C LEU A 50 -1.29 1.24 16.97
N TYR A 51 -0.45 0.61 17.80
CA TYR A 51 -0.37 -0.86 17.90
C TYR A 51 -1.74 -1.53 18.02
N ARG A 52 -2.59 -1.00 18.92
CA ARG A 52 -3.93 -1.56 19.17
C ARG A 52 -4.89 -1.50 17.99
N GLU A 53 -4.64 -0.61 17.01
CA GLU A 53 -5.51 -0.41 15.84
C GLU A 53 -5.09 -1.28 14.67
N VAL A 54 -3.79 -1.60 14.57
CA VAL A 54 -3.24 -2.39 13.46
C VAL A 54 -2.98 -3.86 13.80
N ALA A 55 -2.95 -4.21 15.09
CA ALA A 55 -2.75 -5.58 15.52
C ALA A 55 -4.04 -6.40 15.34
N LEU A 56 -4.09 -7.24 14.32
CA LEU A 56 -5.20 -8.17 14.12
C LEU A 56 -5.13 -9.33 15.15
N LYS A 57 -6.26 -10.01 15.35
CA LYS A 57 -6.35 -11.15 16.27
C LYS A 57 -5.29 -12.21 15.97
N GLY A 58 -4.45 -12.50 16.96
CA GLY A 58 -3.34 -13.47 16.86
C GLY A 58 -2.03 -12.89 16.34
N MET A 59 -1.96 -11.58 16.06
CA MET A 59 -0.68 -10.89 15.84
C MET A 59 -0.02 -10.57 17.18
N GLY A 60 1.30 -10.72 17.21
CA GLY A 60 2.17 -10.20 18.26
C GLY A 60 2.94 -8.95 17.80
N PRO A 61 3.82 -8.45 18.68
CA PRO A 61 4.63 -7.28 18.34
C PRO A 61 5.54 -7.51 17.12
N PHE A 62 6.01 -8.73 16.88
CA PHE A 62 6.81 -9.06 15.72
C PHE A 62 6.07 -8.75 14.41
N GLU A 63 4.83 -9.23 14.26
CA GLU A 63 4.02 -9.01 13.06
C GLU A 63 3.70 -7.52 12.86
N VAL A 64 3.43 -6.78 13.93
CA VAL A 64 3.16 -5.35 13.83
C VAL A 64 4.39 -4.57 13.38
N GLY A 65 5.58 -4.88 13.93
CA GLY A 65 6.82 -4.29 13.47
C GLY A 65 7.15 -4.60 12.01
N PHE A 66 6.92 -5.86 11.60
CA PHE A 66 7.08 -6.30 10.21
C PHE A 66 6.15 -5.52 9.26
N ARG A 67 4.87 -5.39 9.60
CA ARG A 67 3.86 -4.69 8.81
C ARG A 67 4.14 -3.20 8.68
N GLY A 68 4.64 -2.56 9.73
CA GLY A 68 5.01 -1.14 9.67
C GLY A 68 6.06 -0.86 8.60
N VAL A 69 7.11 -1.68 8.53
CA VAL A 69 8.13 -1.57 7.46
C VAL A 69 7.54 -1.94 6.09
N ALA A 70 6.69 -2.96 6.02
CA ALA A 70 6.07 -3.39 4.77
C ALA A 70 5.17 -2.29 4.17
N ALA A 71 4.35 -1.61 4.99
CA ALA A 71 3.52 -0.49 4.57
C ALA A 71 4.36 0.66 3.99
N THR A 72 5.34 1.15 4.76
CA THR A 72 6.23 2.23 4.30
C THR A 72 7.01 1.86 3.03
N ALA A 73 7.44 0.60 2.91
CA ALA A 73 8.14 0.10 1.72
C ALA A 73 7.23 0.02 0.49
N SER A 74 5.93 -0.27 0.68
CA SER A 74 4.96 -0.32 -0.41
C SER A 74 4.91 1.01 -1.16
N ASP A 75 4.76 2.12 -0.45
CA ASP A 75 4.75 3.47 -1.02
C ASP A 75 6.04 3.80 -1.80
N LEU A 76 7.18 3.40 -1.26
CA LEU A 76 8.46 3.63 -1.93
C LEU A 76 8.60 2.79 -3.21
N LEU A 77 8.21 1.52 -3.16
CA LEU A 77 8.34 0.59 -4.27
C LEU A 77 7.41 0.92 -5.45
N VAL A 78 6.17 1.35 -5.19
CA VAL A 78 5.27 1.76 -6.26
C VAL A 78 5.76 3.02 -6.97
N LYS A 79 6.62 3.80 -6.33
CA LYS A 79 7.32 4.96 -6.96
C LYS A 79 8.65 4.57 -7.60
N MET A 80 8.90 3.30 -7.84
CA MET A 80 10.16 2.74 -8.39
C MET A 80 11.37 3.02 -7.50
N GLY A 81 11.15 3.30 -6.23
CA GLY A 81 12.19 3.47 -5.24
C GLY A 81 12.68 2.12 -4.71
N ARG A 82 13.96 1.82 -4.87
CA ARG A 82 14.61 0.69 -4.23
C ARG A 82 14.90 1.04 -2.77
N PRO A 83 14.25 0.40 -1.78
CA PRO A 83 14.49 0.67 -0.38
C PRO A 83 15.95 0.44 0.00
N LEU A 84 16.52 1.35 0.80
CA LEU A 84 17.88 1.24 1.34
C LEU A 84 17.88 1.08 2.85
N GLY A 85 16.96 1.74 3.54
CA GLY A 85 16.88 1.66 4.98
C GLY A 85 15.63 2.25 5.57
N PHE A 86 15.42 1.88 6.83
CA PHE A 86 14.27 2.31 7.64
C PHE A 86 14.74 2.76 9.02
N THR A 87 14.01 3.66 9.63
CA THR A 87 14.16 4.07 11.02
C THR A 87 12.82 3.97 11.74
N LEU A 88 12.85 3.74 13.06
CA LEU A 88 11.66 3.63 13.91
C LEU A 88 11.62 4.78 14.91
N GLY A 89 10.49 5.47 15.01
CA GLY A 89 10.15 6.27 16.18
C GLY A 89 9.19 5.49 17.05
N LEU A 90 9.56 5.19 18.29
CA LEU A 90 8.77 4.38 19.21
C LEU A 90 8.23 5.26 20.34
N PHE A 91 6.93 5.15 20.63
CA PHE A 91 6.26 5.75 21.77
C PHE A 91 5.76 4.60 22.64
N LEU A 92 6.33 4.46 23.84
CA LEU A 92 6.18 3.27 24.69
C LEU A 92 5.71 3.64 26.11
N PRO A 93 4.72 2.96 26.67
CA PRO A 93 4.42 3.05 28.10
C PRO A 93 5.62 2.60 28.95
N GLU A 94 5.81 3.22 30.09
CA GLU A 94 6.97 2.93 30.98
C GLU A 94 6.90 1.54 31.66
N ASP A 95 5.72 0.94 31.70
CA ASP A 95 5.46 -0.38 32.27
C ASP A 95 5.47 -1.52 31.22
N LEU A 96 5.84 -1.20 29.97
CA LEU A 96 5.90 -2.19 28.90
C LEU A 96 7.09 -3.13 29.09
N GLU A 97 6.87 -4.43 28.88
CA GLU A 97 7.93 -5.43 28.99
C GLU A 97 8.97 -5.27 27.86
N GLU A 98 10.25 -5.40 28.21
CA GLU A 98 11.37 -5.35 27.24
C GLU A 98 11.19 -6.34 26.08
N GLY A 99 10.74 -7.56 26.38
CA GLY A 99 10.52 -8.60 25.38
C GLY A 99 9.56 -8.19 24.26
N PHE A 100 8.52 -7.42 24.60
CA PHE A 100 7.58 -6.87 23.63
C PHE A 100 8.28 -5.93 22.63
N VAL A 101 9.10 -5.01 23.14
CA VAL A 101 9.82 -4.04 22.31
C VAL A 101 10.84 -4.73 21.40
N LEU A 102 11.57 -5.71 21.95
CA LEU A 102 12.54 -6.48 21.18
C LEU A 102 11.87 -7.25 20.02
N GLU A 103 10.71 -7.87 20.24
CA GLU A 103 9.97 -8.56 19.17
C GLU A 103 9.45 -7.57 18.11
N LEU A 104 8.95 -6.39 18.52
CA LEU A 104 8.52 -5.35 17.58
C LEU A 104 9.66 -4.93 16.64
N VAL A 105 10.83 -4.64 17.22
CA VAL A 105 12.02 -4.21 16.46
C VAL A 105 12.57 -5.36 15.59
N ARG A 106 12.54 -6.60 16.09
CA ARG A 106 12.93 -7.80 15.31
C ARG A 106 12.05 -7.98 14.08
N GLY A 107 10.73 -7.80 14.22
CA GLY A 107 9.80 -7.85 13.09
C GLY A 107 10.11 -6.80 12.03
N ALA A 108 10.35 -5.56 12.45
CA ALA A 108 10.76 -4.48 11.54
C ALA A 108 12.09 -4.78 10.84
N ALA A 109 13.08 -5.27 11.58
CA ALA A 109 14.40 -5.65 11.03
C ALA A 109 14.28 -6.80 10.02
N GLU A 110 13.43 -7.79 10.30
CA GLU A 110 13.20 -8.92 9.38
C GLU A 110 12.55 -8.46 8.07
N ALA A 111 11.55 -7.57 8.12
CA ALA A 111 10.93 -7.00 6.93
C ALA A 111 11.95 -6.20 6.10
N ALA A 112 12.74 -5.32 6.74
CA ALA A 112 13.79 -4.58 6.07
C ALA A 112 14.80 -5.51 5.39
N LYS A 113 15.27 -6.55 6.09
CA LYS A 113 16.20 -7.54 5.55
C LYS A 113 15.63 -8.27 4.32
N ARG A 114 14.36 -8.68 4.35
CA ARG A 114 13.70 -9.32 3.20
C ARG A 114 13.57 -8.39 1.98
N LEU A 115 13.51 -7.08 2.22
CA LEU A 115 13.54 -6.06 1.17
C LEU A 115 14.98 -5.72 0.70
N GLY A 116 16.01 -6.39 1.21
CA GLY A 116 17.40 -6.08 0.90
C GLY A 116 17.86 -4.74 1.46
N ALA A 117 17.18 -4.25 2.50
CA ALA A 117 17.41 -2.97 3.17
C ALA A 117 17.85 -3.19 4.63
N PHE A 118 18.09 -2.11 5.36
CA PHE A 118 18.56 -2.15 6.73
C PHE A 118 17.61 -1.41 7.68
N LEU A 119 17.50 -1.88 8.90
CA LEU A 119 16.97 -1.07 9.99
C LEU A 119 18.15 -0.28 10.58
N LEU A 120 18.11 1.06 10.47
CA LEU A 120 19.26 1.93 10.72
C LEU A 120 19.25 2.58 12.11
N GLY A 121 18.20 2.35 12.88
CA GLY A 121 18.02 2.94 14.19
C GLY A 121 16.68 3.67 14.32
N GLY A 122 16.65 4.74 15.09
CA GLY A 122 15.42 5.50 15.35
C GLY A 122 15.50 6.27 16.66
N ASP A 123 14.34 6.52 17.25
CA ASP A 123 14.19 7.24 18.51
C ASP A 123 13.17 6.53 19.41
N THR A 124 13.27 6.75 20.71
CA THR A 124 12.39 6.15 21.71
C THR A 124 11.89 7.21 22.68
N ASN A 125 10.57 7.33 22.78
CA ASN A 125 9.90 8.28 23.63
C ASN A 125 8.88 7.60 24.55
N ARG A 126 8.56 8.27 25.66
CA ARG A 126 7.44 7.86 26.52
C ARG A 126 6.11 8.11 25.80
N GLY A 127 5.21 7.12 25.83
CA GLY A 127 3.85 7.19 25.28
C GLY A 127 2.80 6.76 26.27
N VAL A 128 1.55 7.15 26.01
CA VAL A 128 0.37 6.68 26.78
C VAL A 128 -0.14 5.31 26.29
N GLY A 129 0.38 4.85 25.19
CA GLY A 129 0.13 3.57 24.55
C GLY A 129 1.24 3.28 23.56
N VAL A 130 1.30 2.05 23.04
CA VAL A 130 2.30 1.70 22.05
C VAL A 130 1.92 2.29 20.71
N ALA A 131 2.76 3.19 20.22
CA ALA A 131 2.71 3.72 18.86
C ALA A 131 4.10 3.66 18.22
N LEU A 132 4.13 3.51 16.91
CA LEU A 132 5.37 3.53 16.15
C LEU A 132 5.20 4.37 14.89
N THR A 133 6.27 5.05 14.50
CA THR A 133 6.43 5.60 13.17
C THR A 133 7.54 4.84 12.47
N VAL A 134 7.36 4.58 11.18
CA VAL A 134 8.38 3.98 10.33
C VAL A 134 8.70 4.99 9.24
N SER A 135 9.96 5.41 9.18
CA SER A 135 10.44 6.25 8.08
C SER A 135 11.37 5.42 7.21
N GLY A 136 11.08 5.40 5.91
CA GLY A 136 11.88 4.71 4.92
C GLY A 136 12.46 5.66 3.89
N TYR A 137 13.62 5.31 3.33
CA TYR A 137 14.18 5.99 2.20
C TYR A 137 14.62 5.01 1.12
N ALA A 138 14.54 5.49 -0.13
CA ALA A 138 14.82 4.70 -1.30
C ALA A 138 15.49 5.54 -2.39
N LEU A 139 16.15 4.88 -3.32
CA LEU A 139 16.67 5.51 -4.53
C LEU A 139 15.86 5.10 -5.76
N ALA A 140 15.52 6.07 -6.60
CA ALA A 140 14.86 5.86 -7.87
C ALA A 140 15.58 6.62 -8.99
N GLU A 141 16.03 5.90 -10.03
CA GLU A 141 16.60 6.52 -11.23
C GLU A 141 15.50 7.18 -12.08
N ALA A 142 14.32 6.57 -12.12
CA ALA A 142 13.15 7.06 -12.81
C ALA A 142 11.92 6.96 -11.89
N PRO A 143 11.73 7.92 -10.97
CA PRO A 143 10.60 7.92 -10.06
C PRO A 143 9.29 7.98 -10.84
N LEU A 144 8.30 7.18 -10.43
CA LEU A 144 7.04 7.00 -11.14
C LEU A 144 5.91 7.72 -10.40
N PRO A 145 5.43 8.87 -10.89
CA PRO A 145 4.34 9.59 -10.26
C PRO A 145 3.01 8.88 -10.45
N ARG A 146 2.02 9.26 -9.66
CA ARG A 146 0.61 8.96 -9.90
C ARG A 146 0.17 9.69 -11.17
N LYS A 147 -0.06 8.94 -12.26
CA LYS A 147 -0.42 9.49 -13.57
C LYS A 147 -1.25 8.49 -14.38
N ALA A 148 -2.26 8.98 -15.07
CA ALA A 148 -3.07 8.19 -16.00
C ALA A 148 -3.55 9.04 -17.17
N LEU A 149 -3.74 8.43 -18.32
CA LEU A 149 -4.33 9.06 -19.50
C LEU A 149 -5.41 8.14 -20.09
N PRO A 150 -6.46 8.70 -20.74
CA PRO A 150 -7.40 7.89 -21.49
C PRO A 150 -6.71 6.99 -22.51
N GLY A 151 -7.07 5.71 -22.54
CA GLY A 151 -6.45 4.66 -23.35
C GLY A 151 -5.47 3.77 -22.58
N ASP A 152 -5.01 4.18 -21.40
CA ASP A 152 -4.14 3.34 -20.57
C ASP A 152 -4.91 2.12 -20.03
N LEU A 153 -4.19 1.03 -19.86
CA LEU A 153 -4.67 -0.20 -19.24
C LEU A 153 -4.36 -0.22 -17.75
N LEU A 154 -5.24 -0.87 -16.98
CA LEU A 154 -5.07 -1.03 -15.55
C LEU A 154 -4.74 -2.48 -15.20
N TYR A 155 -3.71 -2.64 -14.38
CA TYR A 155 -3.26 -3.90 -13.86
C TYR A 155 -3.17 -3.86 -12.32
N LEU A 156 -3.49 -4.99 -11.70
CA LEU A 156 -3.18 -5.27 -10.31
C LEU A 156 -1.94 -6.17 -10.26
N ALA A 157 -0.92 -5.74 -9.55
CA ALA A 157 0.26 -6.55 -9.30
C ALA A 157 0.19 -7.18 -7.91
N GLY A 158 0.67 -8.44 -7.80
CA GLY A 158 0.63 -9.19 -6.55
C GLY A 158 -0.57 -10.13 -6.41
N ASP A 159 -0.65 -10.81 -5.28
CA ASP A 159 -1.63 -11.88 -5.06
C ASP A 159 -2.35 -11.80 -3.70
N ARG A 160 -2.27 -10.66 -2.99
CA ARG A 160 -2.93 -10.47 -1.69
C ARG A 160 -4.35 -9.90 -1.79
N TRP A 161 -4.81 -9.54 -2.97
CA TRP A 161 -6.11 -8.93 -3.23
C TRP A 161 -7.26 -9.71 -2.60
N GLY A 162 -7.96 -9.07 -1.65
CA GLY A 162 -9.04 -9.64 -0.87
C GLY A 162 -8.62 -10.55 0.29
N ARG A 163 -7.37 -11.04 0.34
CA ARG A 163 -6.88 -11.86 1.45
C ARG A 163 -6.71 -11.05 2.72
N THR A 164 -6.11 -9.87 2.63
CA THR A 164 -5.97 -8.94 3.76
C THR A 164 -7.34 -8.49 4.25
N GLY A 165 -8.25 -8.13 3.34
CA GLY A 165 -9.64 -7.82 3.66
C GLY A 165 -10.37 -8.96 4.39
N ALA A 166 -10.12 -10.22 3.98
CA ALA A 166 -10.67 -11.39 4.67
C ALA A 166 -10.13 -11.53 6.11
N ALA A 167 -8.83 -11.27 6.31
CA ALA A 167 -8.24 -11.31 7.64
C ALA A 167 -8.75 -10.19 8.55
N ILE A 168 -8.90 -8.97 8.01
CA ILE A 168 -9.47 -7.82 8.71
C ILE A 168 -10.92 -8.12 9.10
N ARG A 169 -11.73 -8.63 8.17
CA ARG A 169 -13.11 -9.06 8.46
C ARG A 169 -13.15 -10.14 9.54
N ALA A 170 -12.27 -11.15 9.46
CA ALA A 170 -12.17 -12.19 10.48
C ALA A 170 -11.88 -11.62 11.88
N HIS A 171 -10.99 -10.62 11.95
CA HIS A 171 -10.68 -9.93 13.21
C HIS A 171 -11.93 -9.29 13.84
N TYR A 172 -12.65 -8.47 13.07
CA TYR A 172 -13.85 -7.77 13.57
C TYR A 172 -15.03 -8.71 13.88
N GLU A 173 -15.19 -9.79 13.12
CA GLU A 173 -16.23 -10.80 13.36
C GLU A 173 -15.82 -11.84 14.40
N GLY A 174 -14.60 -11.79 14.93
CA GLY A 174 -14.09 -12.78 15.89
C GLY A 174 -13.85 -14.17 15.29
N ARG A 175 -13.88 -14.32 13.97
CA ARG A 175 -13.68 -15.59 13.25
C ARG A 175 -12.23 -16.07 13.35
N SER A 176 -12.05 -17.39 13.28
CA SER A 176 -10.72 -18.01 13.15
C SER A 176 -10.26 -17.99 11.71
N LEU A 177 -8.95 -17.82 11.51
CA LEU A 177 -8.27 -18.04 10.23
C LEU A 177 -7.67 -19.46 10.12
N GLU A 178 -8.02 -20.36 11.04
CA GLU A 178 -7.67 -21.78 10.92
C GLU A 178 -8.28 -22.36 9.65
N GLY A 179 -7.47 -23.05 8.84
CA GLY A 179 -7.86 -23.50 7.51
C GLY A 179 -7.63 -22.48 6.37
N PHE A 180 -7.24 -21.24 6.68
CA PHE A 180 -6.95 -20.19 5.71
C PHE A 180 -5.51 -19.65 5.80
N PRO A 181 -4.46 -20.51 5.62
CA PRO A 181 -3.08 -20.10 5.85
C PRO A 181 -2.61 -18.96 4.94
N LYS A 182 -3.06 -18.90 3.67
CA LYS A 182 -2.71 -17.82 2.74
C LYS A 182 -3.35 -16.48 3.12
N ILE A 183 -4.56 -16.50 3.66
CA ILE A 183 -5.23 -15.29 4.18
C ILE A 183 -4.45 -14.76 5.39
N ARG A 184 -4.07 -15.67 6.31
CA ARG A 184 -3.27 -15.32 7.46
C ARG A 184 -1.91 -14.77 7.05
N GLU A 185 -1.19 -15.45 6.16
CA GLU A 185 0.13 -15.03 5.67
C GLU A 185 0.06 -13.63 5.01
N ALA A 186 -0.92 -13.41 4.13
CA ALA A 186 -1.11 -12.13 3.45
C ALA A 186 -1.29 -10.95 4.41
N ALA A 187 -1.99 -11.15 5.52
CA ALA A 187 -2.23 -10.10 6.49
C ALA A 187 -1.10 -9.94 7.51
N PHE A 188 -0.46 -11.03 7.92
CA PHE A 188 0.57 -11.03 8.97
C PHE A 188 1.95 -10.62 8.42
N TYR A 189 2.23 -10.94 7.15
CA TYR A 189 3.53 -10.70 6.50
C TYR A 189 3.36 -10.12 5.10
N PRO A 190 2.71 -8.95 4.94
CA PRO A 190 2.33 -8.36 3.65
C PRO A 190 3.53 -7.68 2.95
N LEU A 191 4.60 -8.43 2.71
CA LEU A 191 5.83 -7.86 2.13
C LEU A 191 5.57 -7.39 0.68
N PRO A 192 5.81 -6.10 0.34
CA PRO A 192 5.62 -5.60 -1.00
C PRO A 192 6.63 -6.21 -1.99
N ARG A 193 6.31 -6.15 -3.28
CA ARG A 193 7.00 -6.88 -4.35
C ARG A 193 8.19 -6.11 -4.91
N LEU A 194 9.41 -6.54 -4.61
CA LEU A 194 10.64 -5.96 -5.21
C LEU A 194 10.68 -6.14 -6.73
N GLU A 195 10.00 -7.15 -7.25
CA GLU A 195 9.89 -7.45 -8.68
C GLU A 195 9.26 -6.30 -9.48
N LEU A 196 8.49 -5.40 -8.82
CA LEU A 196 7.95 -4.18 -9.41
C LEU A 196 9.03 -3.29 -10.02
N LEU A 197 10.21 -3.23 -9.41
CA LEU A 197 11.34 -2.42 -9.90
C LEU A 197 11.77 -2.82 -11.32
N ALA A 198 11.51 -4.07 -11.71
CA ALA A 198 11.82 -4.53 -13.07
C ALA A 198 10.90 -3.91 -14.15
N LEU A 199 9.80 -3.28 -13.76
CA LEU A 199 8.86 -2.59 -14.65
C LEU A 199 9.19 -1.12 -14.83
N SER A 200 10.26 -0.61 -14.21
CA SER A 200 10.72 0.77 -14.37
C SER A 200 10.88 1.14 -15.86
N GLY A 201 10.41 2.33 -16.24
CA GLY A 201 10.42 2.81 -17.61
C GLY A 201 9.34 2.23 -18.54
N LEU A 202 8.53 1.25 -18.07
CA LEU A 202 7.45 0.64 -18.85
C LEU A 202 6.05 1.13 -18.44
N LEU A 203 5.95 1.79 -17.31
CA LEU A 203 4.68 2.21 -16.70
C LEU A 203 4.46 3.71 -16.90
N ARG A 204 3.19 4.12 -16.98
CA ARG A 204 2.80 5.53 -16.94
C ARG A 204 2.67 6.06 -15.54
N GLY A 205 2.13 5.27 -14.64
CA GLY A 205 1.90 5.61 -13.24
C GLY A 205 1.63 4.40 -12.38
N SER A 206 1.64 4.60 -11.08
CA SER A 206 1.33 3.56 -10.10
C SER A 206 0.83 4.17 -8.79
N LEU A 207 0.12 3.36 -8.03
CA LEU A 207 -0.33 3.64 -6.67
C LEU A 207 -0.22 2.35 -5.85
N ASP A 208 0.00 2.45 -4.55
CA ASP A 208 -0.20 1.32 -3.66
C ASP A 208 -1.68 1.18 -3.23
N SER A 209 -2.03 0.04 -2.65
CA SER A 209 -3.33 -0.20 -2.05
C SER A 209 -3.17 -0.42 -0.55
N SER A 210 -3.45 0.63 0.22
CA SER A 210 -3.47 0.64 1.69
C SER A 210 -4.89 0.76 2.25
N ASP A 211 -5.70 1.68 1.70
CA ASP A 211 -7.07 1.96 2.16
C ASP A 211 -8.15 1.16 1.42
N GLY A 212 -7.73 0.19 0.62
CA GLY A 212 -8.55 -0.63 -0.25
C GLY A 212 -8.53 -0.19 -1.71
N LEU A 213 -8.70 -1.17 -2.60
CA LEU A 213 -8.61 -0.97 -4.04
C LEU A 213 -9.56 0.12 -4.56
N ALA A 214 -10.80 0.15 -4.07
CA ALA A 214 -11.77 1.15 -4.50
C ALA A 214 -11.29 2.57 -4.21
N GLU A 215 -10.70 2.82 -3.03
CA GLU A 215 -10.14 4.13 -2.68
C GLU A 215 -8.95 4.49 -3.56
N THR A 216 -8.03 3.56 -3.79
CA THR A 216 -6.88 3.73 -4.70
C THR A 216 -7.33 4.12 -6.10
N LEU A 217 -8.37 3.49 -6.63
CA LEU A 217 -8.93 3.81 -7.95
C LEU A 217 -9.66 5.15 -7.98
N TRP A 218 -10.30 5.55 -6.88
CA TRP A 218 -10.89 6.88 -6.77
C TRP A 218 -9.81 7.98 -6.72
N GLN A 219 -8.67 7.73 -6.06
CA GLN A 219 -7.52 8.64 -6.11
C GLN A 219 -6.97 8.77 -7.54
N LEU A 220 -6.99 7.69 -8.33
CA LEU A 220 -6.62 7.74 -9.74
C LEU A 220 -7.62 8.58 -10.54
N SER A 221 -8.92 8.44 -10.27
CA SER A 221 -9.98 9.23 -10.93
C SER A 221 -9.90 10.73 -10.61
N GLU A 222 -9.36 11.13 -9.47
CA GLU A 222 -9.11 12.55 -9.13
C GLU A 222 -8.14 13.25 -10.09
N LEU A 223 -7.43 12.50 -10.94
CA LEU A 223 -6.60 13.04 -12.02
C LEU A 223 -7.42 13.51 -13.24
N GLY A 224 -8.76 13.46 -13.17
CA GLY A 224 -9.66 13.84 -14.28
C GLY A 224 -9.87 12.72 -15.29
N VAL A 225 -9.80 11.48 -14.84
CA VAL A 225 -10.02 10.30 -15.67
C VAL A 225 -11.13 9.41 -15.07
N ARG A 226 -11.79 8.65 -15.94
CA ARG A 226 -12.71 7.59 -15.52
C ARG A 226 -12.00 6.24 -15.53
N VAL A 227 -12.21 5.47 -14.48
CA VAL A 227 -11.69 4.10 -14.33
C VAL A 227 -12.81 3.11 -14.66
N GLU A 228 -12.56 2.20 -15.59
CA GLU A 228 -13.48 1.12 -15.97
C GLU A 228 -12.84 -0.24 -15.67
N LEU A 229 -13.38 -0.95 -14.69
CA LEU A 229 -13.01 -2.30 -14.34
C LEU A 229 -13.91 -3.31 -15.06
N GLU A 230 -13.29 -4.34 -15.63
CA GLU A 230 -13.96 -5.43 -16.33
C GLU A 230 -14.01 -6.69 -15.45
N VAL A 231 -12.91 -6.98 -14.76
CA VAL A 231 -12.72 -8.18 -13.94
C VAL A 231 -11.81 -7.86 -12.75
N LEU A 232 -12.00 -8.61 -11.67
CA LEU A 232 -11.10 -8.56 -10.50
C LEU A 232 -10.61 -9.98 -10.18
N PRO A 233 -9.39 -10.15 -9.66
CA PRO A 233 -8.90 -11.45 -9.23
C PRO A 233 -9.69 -11.94 -8.01
N LEU A 234 -10.30 -13.10 -8.11
CA LEU A 234 -10.96 -13.79 -7.01
C LEU A 234 -10.26 -15.10 -6.71
N TYR A 235 -9.56 -15.15 -5.59
CA TYR A 235 -8.83 -16.35 -5.19
C TYR A 235 -9.76 -17.38 -4.53
N PRO A 236 -9.52 -18.70 -4.75
CA PRO A 236 -10.36 -19.74 -4.17
C PRO A 236 -10.49 -19.69 -2.65
N ASP A 237 -9.43 -19.31 -1.95
CA ASP A 237 -9.40 -19.14 -0.50
C ASP A 237 -10.22 -17.94 -0.03
N VAL A 238 -10.22 -16.84 -0.79
CA VAL A 238 -11.06 -15.67 -0.53
C VAL A 238 -12.54 -16.01 -0.78
N LEU A 239 -12.86 -16.70 -1.87
CA LEU A 239 -14.21 -17.17 -2.16
C LEU A 239 -14.74 -18.13 -1.08
N ALA A 240 -13.90 -19.08 -0.65
CA ALA A 240 -14.26 -20.03 0.41
C ALA A 240 -14.48 -19.31 1.76
N PHE A 241 -13.68 -18.30 2.08
CA PHE A 241 -13.85 -17.49 3.29
C PHE A 241 -15.12 -16.63 3.22
N ALA A 242 -15.37 -15.98 2.09
CA ALA A 242 -16.47 -15.06 1.89
C ALA A 242 -17.83 -15.75 1.77
N GLY A 243 -17.89 -16.96 1.21
CA GLY A 243 -19.08 -17.75 1.00
C GLY A 243 -19.89 -17.39 -0.25
N SER A 244 -19.60 -16.27 -0.91
CA SER A 244 -20.20 -15.87 -2.19
C SER A 244 -19.24 -15.00 -3.00
N GLU A 245 -19.47 -14.91 -4.32
CA GLU A 245 -18.68 -14.04 -5.22
C GLU A 245 -18.84 -12.56 -4.84
N GLU A 246 -20.05 -12.14 -4.52
CA GLU A 246 -20.35 -10.76 -4.13
C GLU A 246 -19.58 -10.35 -2.86
N ALA A 247 -19.60 -11.19 -1.82
CA ALA A 247 -18.87 -10.96 -0.59
C ALA A 247 -17.35 -11.01 -0.81
N ALA A 248 -16.86 -11.83 -1.73
CA ALA A 248 -15.44 -11.88 -2.10
C ALA A 248 -15.01 -10.61 -2.86
N LEU A 249 -15.86 -10.10 -3.78
CA LEU A 249 -15.62 -8.83 -4.46
C LEU A 249 -15.54 -7.66 -3.48
N GLU A 250 -16.39 -7.63 -2.45
CA GLU A 250 -16.31 -6.63 -1.40
C GLU A 250 -14.96 -6.67 -0.65
N LEU A 251 -14.43 -7.88 -0.38
CA LEU A 251 -13.12 -8.03 0.26
C LEU A 251 -11.98 -7.52 -0.62
N VAL A 252 -12.06 -7.71 -1.93
CA VAL A 252 -11.08 -7.19 -2.89
C VAL A 252 -11.16 -5.67 -3.01
N LEU A 253 -12.37 -5.12 -3.05
CA LEU A 253 -12.58 -3.69 -3.29
C LEU A 253 -12.32 -2.82 -2.06
N TYR A 254 -12.70 -3.31 -0.88
CA TYR A 254 -12.78 -2.50 0.33
C TYR A 254 -11.96 -3.06 1.50
N GLY A 255 -11.15 -4.10 1.25
CA GLY A 255 -10.39 -4.77 2.30
C GLY A 255 -9.29 -3.90 2.89
N GLY A 256 -8.43 -3.41 2.03
CA GLY A 256 -7.27 -2.61 2.43
C GLY A 256 -6.07 -3.43 2.94
N GLU A 257 -4.99 -2.71 3.18
CA GLU A 257 -3.70 -3.22 3.69
C GLU A 257 -3.07 -4.32 2.82
N GLU A 258 -3.41 -4.37 1.53
CA GLU A 258 -2.79 -5.29 0.59
C GLU A 258 -1.31 -4.97 0.40
N PHE A 259 -0.94 -3.68 0.45
CA PHE A 259 0.40 -3.17 0.12
C PHE A 259 0.90 -3.77 -1.20
N GLU A 260 -0.01 -3.83 -2.16
CA GLU A 260 0.19 -4.26 -3.54
C GLU A 260 -0.02 -3.07 -4.49
N ALA A 261 0.39 -3.20 -5.75
CA ALA A 261 0.39 -2.09 -6.68
C ALA A 261 -0.77 -2.12 -7.68
N VAL A 262 -1.41 -0.95 -7.86
CA VAL A 262 -2.21 -0.62 -9.03
C VAL A 262 -1.29 0.03 -10.06
N LEU A 263 -1.20 -0.55 -11.25
CA LEU A 263 -0.31 -0.10 -12.32
C LEU A 263 -1.11 0.48 -13.48
N VAL A 264 -0.68 1.63 -13.96
CA VAL A 264 -1.20 2.27 -15.17
C VAL A 264 -0.20 2.04 -16.31
N VAL A 265 -0.63 1.35 -17.33
CA VAL A 265 0.22 0.85 -18.43
C VAL A 265 -0.24 1.45 -19.77
N PRO A 266 0.62 2.14 -20.52
CA PRO A 266 0.31 2.52 -21.89
C PRO A 266 -0.12 1.31 -22.72
N GLN A 267 -1.19 1.41 -23.50
CA GLN A 267 -1.73 0.27 -24.25
C GLN A 267 -0.67 -0.39 -25.14
N GLU A 268 0.18 0.40 -25.78
CA GLU A 268 1.28 -0.06 -26.63
C GLU A 268 2.39 -0.79 -25.84
N GLY A 269 2.52 -0.54 -24.54
CA GLY A 269 3.52 -1.16 -23.67
C GLY A 269 3.06 -2.45 -22.98
N ALA A 270 1.78 -2.82 -23.10
CA ALA A 270 1.17 -3.91 -22.32
C ALA A 270 1.91 -5.25 -22.47
N ALA A 271 2.21 -5.66 -23.71
CA ALA A 271 2.91 -6.91 -23.97
C ALA A 271 4.31 -6.96 -23.33
N ALA A 272 5.03 -5.85 -23.31
CA ALA A 272 6.34 -5.74 -22.69
C ALA A 272 6.26 -5.84 -21.16
N VAL A 273 5.25 -5.19 -20.55
CA VAL A 273 4.98 -5.25 -19.11
C VAL A 273 4.63 -6.68 -18.69
N GLU A 274 3.70 -7.33 -19.41
CA GLU A 274 3.29 -8.72 -19.13
C GLU A 274 4.46 -9.71 -19.25
N ALA A 275 5.25 -9.59 -20.31
CA ALA A 275 6.43 -10.42 -20.52
C ALA A 275 7.47 -10.22 -19.40
N ARG A 276 7.73 -8.97 -19.02
CA ARG A 276 8.69 -8.65 -17.96
C ARG A 276 8.20 -9.11 -16.58
N ALA A 277 6.93 -8.90 -16.25
CA ALA A 277 6.33 -9.39 -15.02
C ALA A 277 6.42 -10.91 -14.92
N LYS A 278 6.05 -11.63 -16.00
CA LYS A 278 6.17 -13.09 -16.06
C LYS A 278 7.61 -13.58 -15.86
N ALA A 279 8.57 -12.93 -16.52
CA ALA A 279 9.99 -13.29 -16.40
C ALA A 279 10.54 -13.07 -14.97
N LYS A 280 9.92 -12.19 -14.19
CA LYS A 280 10.29 -11.90 -12.80
C LYS A 280 9.43 -12.65 -11.77
N GLY A 281 8.43 -13.42 -12.21
CA GLY A 281 7.53 -14.12 -11.31
C GLY A 281 6.56 -13.18 -10.57
N LEU A 282 6.35 -11.96 -11.07
CA LEU A 282 5.37 -11.01 -10.51
C LEU A 282 3.97 -11.39 -10.98
N PRO A 283 3.05 -11.78 -10.07
CA PRO A 283 1.66 -11.94 -10.44
C PRO A 283 1.10 -10.63 -10.98
N LEU A 284 0.47 -10.67 -12.15
CA LEU A 284 -0.06 -9.49 -12.81
C LEU A 284 -1.41 -9.82 -13.44
N PHE A 285 -2.42 -8.99 -13.15
CA PHE A 285 -3.79 -9.17 -13.62
C PHE A 285 -4.26 -7.90 -14.31
N ARG A 286 -4.57 -7.99 -15.59
CA ARG A 286 -5.26 -6.89 -16.28
C ARG A 286 -6.70 -6.85 -15.80
N VAL A 287 -7.12 -5.69 -15.25
CA VAL A 287 -8.43 -5.55 -14.60
C VAL A 287 -9.36 -4.58 -15.31
N GLY A 288 -8.82 -3.73 -16.19
CA GLY A 288 -9.64 -2.74 -16.88
C GLY A 288 -8.80 -1.71 -17.62
N ARG A 289 -9.34 -0.52 -17.75
CA ARG A 289 -8.75 0.59 -18.51
C ARG A 289 -9.13 1.94 -17.94
N VAL A 290 -8.41 2.94 -18.40
CA VAL A 290 -8.68 4.36 -18.16
C VAL A 290 -9.34 4.95 -19.40
N VAL A 291 -10.42 5.72 -19.21
CA VAL A 291 -11.11 6.42 -20.30
C VAL A 291 -11.34 7.88 -19.95
N ALA A 292 -11.79 8.69 -20.90
CA ALA A 292 -12.18 10.06 -20.66
C ALA A 292 -13.43 10.14 -19.74
N GLY A 293 -13.45 11.11 -18.83
CA GLY A 293 -14.54 11.32 -17.86
C GLY A 293 -14.06 11.21 -16.42
N GLU A 294 -14.96 10.95 -15.50
CA GLU A 294 -14.70 10.85 -14.06
C GLU A 294 -15.42 9.64 -13.45
N GLY A 295 -14.95 9.22 -12.27
CA GLY A 295 -15.56 8.14 -11.50
C GLY A 295 -14.92 6.77 -11.72
N VAL A 296 -15.33 5.83 -10.89
CA VAL A 296 -14.86 4.43 -10.89
C VAL A 296 -16.06 3.52 -11.13
N TYR A 297 -15.91 2.59 -12.07
CA TYR A 297 -16.98 1.69 -12.47
C TYR A 297 -16.48 0.25 -12.54
N LEU A 298 -17.33 -0.69 -12.15
CA LEU A 298 -17.10 -2.12 -12.33
C LEU A 298 -18.23 -2.70 -13.20
N ARG A 299 -17.87 -3.26 -14.36
CA ARG A 299 -18.85 -3.84 -15.32
C ARG A 299 -19.99 -2.86 -15.67
N GLY A 300 -19.64 -1.56 -15.78
CA GLY A 300 -20.59 -0.48 -16.10
C GLY A 300 -21.37 0.09 -14.91
N ALA A 301 -21.34 -0.55 -13.73
CA ALA A 301 -21.97 -0.04 -12.52
C ALA A 301 -21.02 0.88 -11.76
N PRO A 302 -21.47 2.06 -11.28
CA PRO A 302 -20.62 2.95 -10.51
C PRO A 302 -20.25 2.32 -9.16
N LEU A 303 -18.96 2.39 -8.80
CA LEU A 303 -18.50 1.95 -7.50
C LEU A 303 -18.56 3.10 -6.48
N PRO A 304 -19.15 2.88 -5.30
CA PRO A 304 -19.13 3.87 -4.25
C PRO A 304 -17.70 4.07 -3.75
N ARG A 305 -17.38 5.33 -3.41
CA ARG A 305 -16.13 5.64 -2.75
C ARG A 305 -16.24 5.24 -1.28
N LYS A 306 -15.64 4.12 -0.96
CA LYS A 306 -15.52 3.59 0.40
C LYS A 306 -14.06 3.22 0.61
N GLY A 307 -13.46 3.66 1.67
CA GLY A 307 -12.09 3.36 2.08
C GLY A 307 -11.93 3.66 3.55
N TYR A 308 -10.83 3.26 4.11
CA TYR A 308 -10.47 3.63 5.48
C TYR A 308 -10.24 5.15 5.54
N ALA A 309 -10.60 5.77 6.65
CA ALA A 309 -10.29 7.16 6.97
C ALA A 309 -10.03 7.29 8.47
N HIS A 310 -9.00 8.04 8.84
CA HIS A 310 -8.63 8.21 10.25
C HIS A 310 -9.59 9.11 11.02
N PHE A 311 -10.34 10.03 10.37
CA PHE A 311 -11.33 10.94 10.98
C PHE A 311 -12.27 11.57 9.96
#